data_2786bdf98788df068e19d2f074fbf893
#
_entry.id   2786bdf98788df068e19d2f074fbf893
#
_cell.length_a   1.000
_cell.length_b   1.000
_cell.length_c   1.000
_cell.angle_alpha   90.00
_cell.angle_beta   90.00
_cell.angle_gamma   90.00
#
_symmetry.space_group_name_H-M   'P 1'
#
loop_
_entity.id
_entity.type
_entity.pdbx_description
1 polymer ?
#
loop_
_entity_poly.entity_id
_entity_poly.type
_entity_poly.pdbx_seq_one_letter_code
_entity_poly.pdbx_strand_id
1 'polypeptide(L)'
;MCMSHLHRSLRRDAHLKHYGRLQYTLFLKGIGLSLEECLVFWRQAFRKINDDTFNKEYRYNVRHAYGDVGGDAIRRGGGYSPFSCQKILTEHPPGPGEAHGCPYRHFSMENLTSLLQSCGVTDRAVLQGVREDKESQKFHMACNRVFEHLHKSEIKRAKDEGFMTAAQLETIVHPNEYFKRSYLLKHMGDRKPTEESRPDVKMEG
;
A
#
# COMPACT_ATOMS: atom_id res chain seq x y z
N MET A 1 0.32 -5.17 -3.09
CA MET A 1 -0.73 -6.18 -3.35
C MET A 1 -2.06 -5.88 -2.63
N CYS A 2 -2.10 -5.76 -1.31
CA CYS A 2 -3.35 -5.51 -0.57
C CYS A 2 -4.10 -4.25 -1.04
N MET A 3 -3.43 -3.13 -1.21
CA MET A 3 -4.04 -1.88 -1.67
C MET A 3 -4.49 -1.95 -3.14
N SER A 4 -3.73 -2.64 -4.00
CA SER A 4 -4.15 -2.88 -5.40
C SER A 4 -5.39 -3.78 -5.48
N HIS A 5 -5.52 -4.74 -4.57
CA HIS A 5 -6.72 -5.57 -4.46
C HIS A 5 -7.93 -4.73 -4.02
N LEU A 6 -7.79 -3.92 -2.97
CA LEU A 6 -8.84 -2.98 -2.53
C LEU A 6 -9.27 -2.03 -3.64
N HIS A 7 -8.31 -1.45 -4.35
CA HIS A 7 -8.60 -0.55 -5.47
C HIS A 7 -9.37 -1.23 -6.58
N ARG A 8 -8.96 -2.44 -6.98
CA ARG A 8 -9.68 -3.22 -8.01
C ARG A 8 -11.08 -3.59 -7.57
N SER A 9 -11.27 -4.02 -6.32
CA SER A 9 -12.58 -4.32 -5.75
C SER A 9 -13.48 -3.08 -5.74
N LEU A 10 -12.95 -1.92 -5.33
CA LEU A 10 -13.66 -0.65 -5.36
C LEU A 10 -14.12 -0.27 -6.78
N ARG A 11 -13.25 -0.43 -7.76
CA ARG A 11 -13.57 -0.10 -9.17
C ARG A 11 -14.65 -1.03 -9.75
N ARG A 12 -14.57 -2.32 -9.43
CA ARG A 12 -15.53 -3.34 -9.89
C ARG A 12 -16.91 -3.11 -9.27
N ASP A 13 -16.96 -2.96 -7.96
CA ASP A 13 -18.20 -2.98 -7.18
C ASP A 13 -18.78 -1.57 -6.98
N ALA A 14 -17.98 -0.52 -7.21
CA ALA A 14 -18.24 0.87 -6.87
C ALA A 14 -18.61 1.04 -5.38
N HIS A 15 -18.08 0.17 -4.53
CA HIS A 15 -18.32 0.13 -3.10
C HIS A 15 -17.23 -0.65 -2.37
N LEU A 16 -16.98 -0.29 -1.11
CA LEU A 16 -16.25 -1.12 -0.14
C LEU A 16 -17.01 -1.09 1.19
N LYS A 17 -17.00 -2.21 1.93
CA LYS A 17 -17.50 -2.26 3.29
C LYS A 17 -16.59 -1.47 4.25
N HIS A 18 -17.01 -1.29 5.49
CA HIS A 18 -16.42 -0.38 6.47
C HIS A 18 -14.89 -0.52 6.59
N TYR A 19 -14.40 -1.71 6.93
CA TYR A 19 -12.94 -1.93 7.11
C TYR A 19 -12.14 -1.77 5.82
N GLY A 20 -12.71 -2.11 4.67
CA GLY A 20 -12.10 -1.86 3.38
C GLY A 20 -11.95 -0.37 3.08
N ARG A 21 -12.98 0.42 3.37
CA ARG A 21 -12.92 1.88 3.28
C ARG A 21 -11.88 2.46 4.23
N LEU A 22 -11.89 2.05 5.49
CA LEU A 22 -10.97 2.55 6.51
C LEU A 22 -9.52 2.23 6.14
N GLN A 23 -9.21 0.96 5.84
CA GLN A 23 -7.86 0.53 5.47
C GLN A 23 -7.35 1.30 4.24
N TYR A 24 -8.22 1.52 3.24
CA TYR A 24 -7.83 2.21 2.02
C TYR A 24 -7.75 3.73 2.18
N THR A 25 -8.67 4.35 2.91
CA THR A 25 -8.60 5.79 3.26
C THR A 25 -7.29 6.13 3.97
N LEU A 26 -6.92 5.33 4.97
CA LEU A 26 -5.69 5.57 5.74
C LEU A 26 -4.44 5.35 4.90
N PHE A 27 -4.46 4.39 3.96
CA PHE A 27 -3.38 4.24 2.99
C PHE A 27 -3.26 5.47 2.09
N LEU A 28 -4.36 5.95 1.50
CA LEU A 28 -4.39 7.15 0.64
C LEU A 28 -3.87 8.38 1.38
N LYS A 29 -4.33 8.61 2.62
CA LYS A 29 -3.79 9.64 3.50
C LYS A 29 -2.27 9.50 3.67
N GLY A 30 -1.79 8.30 3.95
CA GLY A 30 -0.37 8.02 4.19
C GLY A 30 0.53 8.13 2.97
N ILE A 31 -0.03 8.15 1.76
CA ILE A 31 0.72 8.46 0.52
C ILE A 31 0.58 9.92 0.10
N GLY A 32 -0.12 10.75 0.88
CA GLY A 32 -0.14 12.19 0.72
C GLY A 32 -1.43 12.80 0.15
N LEU A 33 -2.52 12.03 -0.04
CA LEU A 33 -3.79 12.65 -0.42
C LEU A 33 -4.27 13.58 0.70
N SER A 34 -4.64 14.81 0.33
CA SER A 34 -5.34 15.73 1.23
C SER A 34 -6.76 15.22 1.56
N LEU A 35 -7.38 15.79 2.59
CA LEU A 35 -8.76 15.48 2.94
C LEU A 35 -9.71 15.75 1.78
N GLU A 36 -9.56 16.90 1.13
CA GLU A 36 -10.38 17.35 -0.01
C GLU A 36 -10.25 16.37 -1.19
N GLU A 37 -9.03 16.03 -1.56
CA GLU A 37 -8.77 15.04 -2.64
C GLU A 37 -9.35 13.68 -2.30
N CYS A 38 -9.24 13.25 -1.05
CA CYS A 38 -9.77 11.97 -0.59
C CYS A 38 -11.31 11.95 -0.62
N LEU A 39 -11.96 13.05 -0.26
CA LEU A 39 -13.43 13.20 -0.38
C LEU A 39 -13.88 13.13 -1.84
N VAL A 40 -13.18 13.82 -2.75
CA VAL A 40 -13.44 13.76 -4.20
C VAL A 40 -13.24 12.34 -4.71
N PHE A 41 -12.13 11.69 -4.35
CA PHE A 41 -11.85 10.31 -4.71
C PHE A 41 -12.99 9.36 -4.32
N TRP A 42 -13.43 9.40 -3.06
CA TRP A 42 -14.50 8.53 -2.58
C TRP A 42 -15.84 8.84 -3.22
N ARG A 43 -16.15 10.12 -3.45
CA ARG A 43 -17.39 10.51 -4.13
C ARG A 43 -17.45 9.95 -5.55
N GLN A 44 -16.35 10.04 -6.30
CA GLN A 44 -16.25 9.49 -7.64
C GLN A 44 -16.28 7.96 -7.66
N ALA A 45 -15.60 7.32 -6.68
CA ALA A 45 -15.56 5.87 -6.58
C ALA A 45 -16.94 5.28 -6.28
N PHE A 46 -17.76 5.96 -5.47
CA PHE A 46 -19.10 5.54 -5.08
C PHE A 46 -20.18 6.06 -6.03
N ARG A 47 -19.93 5.93 -7.34
CA ARG A 47 -20.80 6.45 -8.41
C ARG A 47 -22.22 5.89 -8.42
N LYS A 48 -22.48 4.78 -7.72
CA LYS A 48 -23.80 4.12 -7.64
C LYS A 48 -24.71 4.71 -6.56
N ILE A 49 -24.20 5.58 -5.68
CA ILE A 49 -24.96 6.24 -4.63
C ILE A 49 -25.09 7.73 -4.91
N ASN A 50 -26.19 8.33 -4.44
CA ASN A 50 -26.42 9.76 -4.61
C ASN A 50 -25.61 10.62 -3.60
N ASP A 51 -25.59 11.92 -3.81
CA ASP A 51 -24.82 12.85 -2.98
C ASP A 51 -25.31 12.92 -1.54
N ASP A 52 -26.62 12.85 -1.33
CA ASP A 52 -27.21 12.90 0.01
C ASP A 52 -26.78 11.71 0.85
N THR A 53 -26.84 10.50 0.28
CA THR A 53 -26.39 9.27 0.93
C THR A 53 -24.90 9.31 1.21
N PHE A 54 -24.09 9.78 0.23
CA PHE A 54 -22.66 9.91 0.43
C PHE A 54 -22.35 10.87 1.59
N ASN A 55 -22.98 12.05 1.62
CA ASN A 55 -22.76 13.05 2.65
C ASN A 55 -23.18 12.57 4.05
N LYS A 56 -24.30 11.85 4.16
CA LYS A 56 -24.83 11.34 5.44
C LYS A 56 -24.02 10.15 5.98
N GLU A 57 -23.64 9.19 5.12
CA GLU A 57 -23.13 7.89 5.58
C GLU A 57 -21.61 7.76 5.47
N TYR A 58 -20.96 8.46 4.52
CA TYR A 58 -19.55 8.19 4.20
C TYR A 58 -18.63 9.38 4.48
N ARG A 59 -19.07 10.61 4.21
CA ARG A 59 -18.24 11.81 4.35
C ARG A 59 -17.69 11.97 5.75
N TYR A 60 -18.51 11.73 6.78
CA TYR A 60 -18.09 11.82 8.18
C TYR A 60 -16.91 10.88 8.48
N ASN A 61 -16.97 9.63 8.02
CA ASN A 61 -15.94 8.64 8.29
C ASN A 61 -14.58 9.01 7.66
N VAL A 62 -14.59 9.62 6.45
CA VAL A 62 -13.37 10.12 5.82
C VAL A 62 -12.78 11.27 6.63
N ARG A 63 -13.60 12.26 7.01
CA ARG A 63 -13.18 13.40 7.84
C ARG A 63 -12.63 12.93 9.19
N HIS A 64 -13.27 11.96 9.81
CA HIS A 64 -12.84 11.38 11.08
C HIS A 64 -11.47 10.67 10.94
N ALA A 65 -11.25 9.93 9.86
CA ALA A 65 -9.96 9.30 9.59
C ALA A 65 -8.81 10.31 9.43
N TYR A 66 -9.12 11.51 8.97
CA TYR A 66 -8.16 12.63 8.85
C TYR A 66 -8.04 13.48 10.12
N GLY A 67 -8.87 13.26 11.13
CA GLY A 67 -8.88 14.06 12.36
C GLY A 67 -9.54 15.44 12.21
N ASP A 68 -10.27 15.67 11.14
CA ASP A 68 -11.00 16.92 10.90
C ASP A 68 -12.27 17.02 11.76
N VAL A 69 -12.85 15.90 12.15
CA VAL A 69 -13.98 15.78 13.08
C VAL A 69 -13.69 14.70 14.12
N GLY A 70 -14.45 14.70 15.23
CA GLY A 70 -14.29 13.77 16.35
C GLY A 70 -13.84 14.46 17.62
N GLY A 71 -13.46 13.70 18.64
CA GLY A 71 -12.97 14.21 19.92
C GLY A 71 -11.60 14.87 19.80
N ASP A 72 -11.25 15.71 20.79
CA ASP A 72 -10.01 16.51 20.80
C ASP A 72 -8.72 15.69 20.64
N ALA A 73 -8.68 14.46 21.15
CA ALA A 73 -7.52 13.59 20.99
C ALA A 73 -7.28 13.21 19.53
N ILE A 74 -8.36 12.93 18.78
CA ILE A 74 -8.31 12.59 17.34
C ILE A 74 -7.90 13.81 16.52
N ARG A 75 -8.46 14.98 16.80
CA ARG A 75 -8.13 16.22 16.10
C ARG A 75 -6.66 16.61 16.30
N ARG A 76 -6.18 16.62 17.55
CA ARG A 76 -4.77 16.94 17.86
C ARG A 76 -3.78 15.94 17.28
N GLY A 77 -4.15 14.65 17.18
CA GLY A 77 -3.33 13.60 16.58
C GLY A 77 -3.36 13.55 15.05
N GLY A 78 -4.11 14.46 14.37
CA GLY A 78 -4.25 14.41 12.91
C GLY A 78 -5.03 13.19 12.41
N GLY A 79 -5.88 12.60 13.25
CA GLY A 79 -6.69 11.41 12.94
C GLY A 79 -5.94 10.09 13.09
N TYR A 80 -6.42 9.06 12.41
CA TYR A 80 -5.83 7.72 12.50
C TYR A 80 -4.57 7.58 11.64
N SER A 81 -3.63 6.80 12.15
CA SER A 81 -2.43 6.40 11.38
C SER A 81 -2.75 5.31 10.36
N PRO A 82 -2.03 5.27 9.22
CA PRO A 82 -2.10 4.18 8.27
C PRO A 82 -1.81 2.82 8.92
N PHE A 83 -2.52 1.79 8.48
CA PHE A 83 -2.37 0.44 9.04
C PHE A 83 -1.05 -0.20 8.61
N SER A 84 -0.25 -0.64 9.58
CA SER A 84 0.90 -1.51 9.33
C SER A 84 0.48 -2.90 8.83
N CYS A 85 1.41 -3.65 8.24
CA CYS A 85 1.15 -5.05 7.87
C CYS A 85 0.75 -5.89 9.09
N GLN A 86 1.36 -5.68 10.24
CA GLN A 86 0.98 -6.37 11.49
C GLN A 86 -0.49 -6.14 11.81
N LYS A 87 -0.94 -4.88 11.83
CA LYS A 87 -2.35 -4.55 12.10
C LYS A 87 -3.30 -5.20 11.09
N ILE A 88 -2.99 -5.14 9.79
CA ILE A 88 -3.77 -5.76 8.71
C ILE A 88 -3.82 -7.29 8.85
N LEU A 89 -2.78 -7.89 9.37
CA LEU A 89 -2.69 -9.34 9.55
C LEU A 89 -3.45 -9.82 10.80
N THR A 90 -3.47 -9.04 11.89
CA THR A 90 -3.96 -9.50 13.20
C THR A 90 -5.35 -8.98 13.57
N GLU A 91 -5.73 -7.80 13.07
CA GLU A 91 -7.00 -7.18 13.42
C GLU A 91 -8.03 -7.34 12.28
N HIS A 92 -9.29 -7.54 12.66
CA HIS A 92 -10.46 -7.55 11.77
C HIS A 92 -10.25 -8.38 10.47
N PRO A 93 -10.18 -9.72 10.57
CA PRO A 93 -10.11 -10.56 9.37
C PRO A 93 -11.34 -10.34 8.48
N PRO A 94 -11.16 -10.32 7.14
CA PRO A 94 -12.29 -10.09 6.23
C PRO A 94 -13.31 -11.21 6.28
N GLY A 95 -14.58 -10.83 6.39
CA GLY A 95 -15.72 -11.71 6.25
C GLY A 95 -16.21 -11.84 4.80
N PRO A 96 -17.29 -12.58 4.57
CA PRO A 96 -17.87 -12.74 3.24
C PRO A 96 -18.21 -11.41 2.57
N GLY A 97 -17.73 -11.22 1.33
CA GLY A 97 -17.92 -10.01 0.55
C GLY A 97 -17.12 -8.80 1.02
N GLU A 98 -16.12 -8.98 1.88
CA GLU A 98 -15.17 -7.95 2.26
C GLU A 98 -13.85 -8.10 1.50
N ALA A 99 -13.21 -6.97 1.18
CA ALA A 99 -12.01 -6.94 0.36
C ALA A 99 -10.77 -6.46 1.10
N HIS A 100 -10.90 -6.14 2.40
CA HIS A 100 -9.76 -5.68 3.21
C HIS A 100 -8.84 -6.82 3.65
N GLY A 101 -7.84 -6.49 4.44
CA GLY A 101 -6.89 -7.47 4.93
C GLY A 101 -5.70 -7.68 3.98
N CYS A 102 -5.03 -8.80 4.15
CA CYS A 102 -3.84 -9.17 3.39
C CYS A 102 -4.12 -10.40 2.51
N PRO A 103 -4.00 -10.32 1.17
CA PRO A 103 -4.23 -11.47 0.29
C PRO A 103 -3.35 -12.67 0.62
N TYR A 104 -2.09 -12.46 1.04
CA TYR A 104 -1.19 -13.55 1.41
C TYR A 104 -1.69 -14.35 2.62
N ARG A 105 -2.42 -13.72 3.56
CA ARG A 105 -3.03 -14.40 4.70
C ARG A 105 -4.41 -14.97 4.36
N HIS A 106 -5.30 -14.14 3.77
CA HIS A 106 -6.74 -14.40 3.78
C HIS A 106 -7.24 -15.12 2.51
N PHE A 107 -6.48 -15.13 1.41
CA PHE A 107 -6.87 -15.84 0.21
C PHE A 107 -6.49 -17.32 0.30
N SER A 108 -7.28 -18.19 -0.36
CA SER A 108 -6.80 -19.53 -0.71
C SER A 108 -5.56 -19.43 -1.58
N MET A 109 -4.77 -20.50 -1.68
CA MET A 109 -3.58 -20.48 -2.53
C MET A 109 -3.93 -20.29 -4.01
N GLU A 110 -5.07 -20.83 -4.45
CA GLU A 110 -5.58 -20.68 -5.82
C GLU A 110 -5.92 -19.21 -6.13
N ASN A 111 -6.69 -18.56 -5.26
CA ASN A 111 -7.06 -17.16 -5.40
C ASN A 111 -5.84 -16.24 -5.32
N LEU A 112 -4.88 -16.54 -4.45
CA LEU A 112 -3.63 -15.80 -4.36
C LEU A 112 -2.81 -15.96 -5.65
N THR A 113 -2.67 -17.16 -6.17
CA THR A 113 -1.96 -17.43 -7.42
C THR A 113 -2.59 -16.67 -8.58
N SER A 114 -3.92 -16.73 -8.72
CA SER A 114 -4.66 -15.99 -9.74
C SER A 114 -4.44 -14.48 -9.63
N LEU A 115 -4.46 -13.95 -8.41
CA LEU A 115 -4.16 -12.54 -8.14
C LEU A 115 -2.75 -12.18 -8.58
N LEU A 116 -1.75 -12.97 -8.22
CA LEU A 116 -0.35 -12.73 -8.55
C LEU A 116 -0.11 -12.79 -10.07
N GLN A 117 -0.67 -13.79 -10.74
CA GLN A 117 -0.61 -13.91 -12.20
C GLN A 117 -1.25 -12.71 -12.90
N SER A 118 -2.39 -12.22 -12.41
CA SER A 118 -3.02 -11.00 -12.94
C SER A 118 -2.17 -9.73 -12.73
N CYS A 119 -1.15 -9.80 -11.88
CA CYS A 119 -0.16 -8.74 -11.65
C CYS A 119 1.17 -9.00 -12.38
N GLY A 120 1.24 -10.00 -13.27
CA GLY A 120 2.43 -10.32 -14.06
C GLY A 120 3.43 -11.26 -13.36
N VAL A 121 3.09 -11.84 -12.21
CA VAL A 121 3.94 -12.81 -11.51
C VAL A 121 3.65 -14.22 -12.04
N THR A 122 4.41 -14.68 -13.03
CA THR A 122 4.25 -15.99 -13.68
C THR A 122 5.42 -16.95 -13.41
N ASP A 123 6.49 -16.46 -12.80
CA ASP A 123 7.67 -17.25 -12.46
C ASP A 123 7.30 -18.34 -11.44
N ARG A 124 7.56 -19.61 -11.82
CA ARG A 124 7.20 -20.77 -11.01
C ARG A 124 7.97 -20.83 -9.69
N ALA A 125 9.24 -20.44 -9.69
CA ALA A 125 10.06 -20.45 -8.47
C ALA A 125 9.57 -19.39 -7.48
N VAL A 126 9.17 -18.21 -7.96
CA VAL A 126 8.57 -17.15 -7.13
C VAL A 126 7.23 -17.62 -6.54
N LEU A 127 6.36 -18.21 -7.36
CA LEU A 127 5.05 -18.72 -6.90
C LEU A 127 5.22 -19.87 -5.89
N GLN A 128 6.19 -20.74 -6.08
CA GLN A 128 6.51 -21.80 -5.12
C GLN A 128 7.02 -21.22 -3.80
N GLY A 129 7.95 -20.27 -3.83
CA GLY A 129 8.42 -19.59 -2.62
C GLY A 129 7.32 -18.81 -1.87
N VAL A 130 6.36 -18.21 -2.60
CA VAL A 130 5.18 -17.60 -2.00
C VAL A 130 4.30 -18.63 -1.28
N ARG A 131 4.14 -19.83 -1.85
CA ARG A 131 3.41 -20.94 -1.22
C ARG A 131 4.07 -21.35 0.09
N GLU A 132 5.39 -21.60 0.06
CA GLU A 132 6.17 -22.00 1.24
C GLU A 132 6.13 -20.94 2.37
N ASP A 133 6.30 -19.67 1.99
CA ASP A 133 6.20 -18.55 2.94
C ASP A 133 4.79 -18.46 3.56
N LYS A 134 3.73 -18.68 2.74
CA LYS A 134 2.34 -18.66 3.22
C LYS A 134 2.04 -19.84 4.15
N GLU A 135 2.46 -21.06 3.82
CA GLU A 135 2.30 -22.25 4.64
C GLU A 135 3.03 -22.11 5.99
N SER A 136 4.21 -21.46 5.96
CA SER A 136 4.99 -21.10 7.14
C SER A 136 4.48 -19.86 7.88
N GLN A 137 3.33 -19.28 7.47
CA GLN A 137 2.72 -18.06 8.02
C GLN A 137 3.63 -16.80 7.96
N LYS A 138 4.61 -16.80 7.08
CA LYS A 138 5.53 -15.68 6.82
C LYS A 138 4.97 -14.73 5.75
N PHE A 139 3.77 -14.21 5.96
CA PHE A 139 3.00 -13.46 4.96
C PHE A 139 3.72 -12.21 4.44
N HIS A 140 4.47 -11.52 5.30
CA HIS A 140 5.28 -10.38 4.91
C HIS A 140 6.46 -10.79 4.03
N MET A 141 7.06 -11.97 4.24
CA MET A 141 8.12 -12.50 3.38
C MET A 141 7.60 -12.83 1.99
N ALA A 142 6.44 -13.48 1.90
CA ALA A 142 5.75 -13.73 0.63
C ALA A 142 5.51 -12.42 -0.15
N CYS A 143 5.08 -11.36 0.54
CA CYS A 143 4.87 -10.03 -0.06
C CYS A 143 6.19 -9.41 -0.56
N ASN A 144 7.26 -9.49 0.23
CA ASN A 144 8.59 -8.98 -0.14
C ASN A 144 9.18 -9.74 -1.31
N ARG A 145 9.07 -11.08 -1.35
CA ARG A 145 9.49 -11.90 -2.48
C ARG A 145 8.85 -11.44 -3.80
N VAL A 146 7.56 -11.15 -3.77
CA VAL A 146 6.84 -10.63 -4.94
C VAL A 146 7.29 -9.21 -5.27
N PHE A 147 7.53 -8.36 -4.28
CA PHE A 147 8.07 -7.02 -4.50
C PHE A 147 9.43 -7.07 -5.21
N GLU A 148 10.35 -7.87 -4.72
CA GLU A 148 11.68 -8.04 -5.29
C GLU A 148 11.63 -8.58 -6.71
N HIS A 149 10.74 -9.54 -6.98
CA HIS A 149 10.55 -10.07 -8.33
C HIS A 149 10.04 -8.99 -9.30
N LEU A 150 9.02 -8.23 -8.90
CA LEU A 150 8.41 -7.20 -9.74
C LEU A 150 9.31 -5.97 -9.97
N HIS A 151 10.32 -5.76 -9.13
CA HIS A 151 11.24 -4.63 -9.21
C HIS A 151 12.70 -5.07 -9.38
N LYS A 152 12.92 -6.30 -9.89
CA LYS A 152 14.26 -6.91 -9.94
C LYS A 152 15.28 -6.05 -10.70
N SER A 153 14.90 -5.52 -11.86
CA SER A 153 15.75 -4.66 -12.69
C SER A 153 16.05 -3.32 -12.02
N GLU A 154 15.01 -2.71 -11.44
CA GLU A 154 15.13 -1.42 -10.78
C GLU A 154 15.95 -1.51 -9.50
N ILE A 155 15.76 -2.57 -8.70
CA ILE A 155 16.56 -2.83 -7.50
C ILE A 155 18.03 -3.04 -7.85
N LYS A 156 18.31 -3.81 -8.92
CA LYS A 156 19.69 -4.00 -9.39
C LYS A 156 20.30 -2.66 -9.77
N ARG A 157 19.63 -1.88 -10.60
CA ARG A 157 20.10 -0.54 -11.00
C ARG A 157 20.32 0.37 -9.80
N ALA A 158 19.37 0.39 -8.84
CA ALA A 158 19.48 1.22 -7.64
C ALA A 158 20.69 0.87 -6.77
N LYS A 159 21.07 -0.42 -6.72
CA LYS A 159 22.29 -0.86 -6.02
C LYS A 159 23.55 -0.45 -6.77
N ASP A 160 23.57 -0.67 -8.08
CA ASP A 160 24.74 -0.39 -8.93
C ASP A 160 25.04 1.12 -8.97
N GLU A 161 24.02 1.96 -8.94
CA GLU A 161 24.12 3.44 -8.96
C GLU A 161 24.20 4.06 -7.56
N GLY A 162 24.15 3.27 -6.49
CA GLY A 162 24.21 3.76 -5.10
C GLY A 162 23.00 4.58 -4.63
N PHE A 163 21.86 4.47 -5.33
CA PHE A 163 20.63 5.22 -5.03
C PHE A 163 19.89 4.74 -3.79
N MET A 164 20.13 3.52 -3.32
CA MET A 164 19.46 2.95 -2.16
C MET A 164 20.44 2.62 -1.04
N THR A 165 20.12 3.11 0.14
CA THR A 165 20.81 2.74 1.37
C THR A 165 20.41 1.34 1.84
N ALA A 166 21.21 0.71 2.70
CA ALA A 166 20.89 -0.58 3.30
C ALA A 166 19.51 -0.57 3.98
N ALA A 167 19.16 0.51 4.70
CA ALA A 167 17.86 0.68 5.36
C ALA A 167 16.68 0.67 4.36
N GLN A 168 16.88 1.20 3.15
CA GLN A 168 15.86 1.18 2.09
C GLN A 168 15.68 -0.19 1.44
N LEU A 169 16.57 -1.14 1.73
CA LEU A 169 16.50 -2.53 1.29
C LEU A 169 15.97 -3.48 2.36
N GLU A 170 15.63 -2.96 3.55
CA GLU A 170 15.04 -3.74 4.63
C GLU A 170 13.67 -4.33 4.24
N THR A 171 13.25 -5.33 4.99
CA THR A 171 11.95 -6.00 4.81
C THR A 171 10.81 -5.00 4.93
N ILE A 172 9.95 -4.94 3.92
CA ILE A 172 8.76 -4.09 3.90
C ILE A 172 7.71 -4.68 4.84
N VAL A 173 7.31 -3.89 5.84
CA VAL A 173 6.29 -4.27 6.84
C VAL A 173 5.13 -3.26 6.92
N HIS A 174 5.01 -2.39 5.91
CA HIS A 174 3.96 -1.38 5.84
C HIS A 174 3.52 -1.14 4.38
N PRO A 175 2.20 -1.05 4.09
CA PRO A 175 1.72 -0.82 2.72
C PRO A 175 2.17 0.50 2.11
N ASN A 176 2.26 1.57 2.92
CA ASN A 176 2.73 2.88 2.45
C ASN A 176 4.22 2.84 2.10
N GLU A 177 5.02 2.08 2.85
CA GLU A 177 6.43 1.88 2.51
C GLU A 177 6.59 1.05 1.22
N TYR A 178 5.74 0.04 1.02
CA TYR A 178 5.69 -0.69 -0.26
C TYR A 178 5.44 0.26 -1.44
N PHE A 179 4.44 1.14 -1.30
CA PHE A 179 4.12 2.13 -2.33
C PHE A 179 5.27 3.10 -2.57
N LYS A 180 5.79 3.72 -1.50
CA LYS A 180 6.89 4.68 -1.56
C LYS A 180 8.12 4.08 -2.24
N ARG A 181 8.53 2.89 -1.83
CA ARG A 181 9.69 2.20 -2.39
C ARG A 181 9.48 1.82 -3.85
N SER A 182 8.29 1.30 -4.21
CA SER A 182 7.92 1.01 -5.60
C SER A 182 7.94 2.28 -6.46
N TYR A 183 7.39 3.37 -5.94
CA TYR A 183 7.39 4.67 -6.62
C TYR A 183 8.82 5.18 -6.86
N LEU A 184 9.66 5.19 -5.83
CA LEU A 184 11.05 5.63 -5.92
C LEU A 184 11.83 4.81 -6.95
N LEU A 185 11.71 3.48 -6.92
CA LEU A 185 12.39 2.60 -7.87
C LEU A 185 12.00 2.88 -9.32
N LYS A 186 10.70 3.12 -9.57
CA LYS A 186 10.19 3.39 -10.93
C LYS A 186 10.58 4.76 -11.47
N HIS A 187 10.79 5.75 -10.60
CA HIS A 187 11.06 7.14 -10.98
C HIS A 187 12.52 7.56 -10.70
N MET A 188 13.45 6.61 -10.52
CA MET A 188 14.87 6.92 -10.34
C MET A 188 15.47 7.69 -11.50
N GLY A 189 15.02 7.40 -12.74
CA GLY A 189 15.50 8.09 -13.94
C GLY A 189 15.03 9.54 -14.09
N ASP A 190 13.99 9.93 -13.36
CA ASP A 190 13.39 11.27 -13.46
C ASP A 190 14.04 12.28 -12.51
N ARG A 191 14.89 11.83 -11.59
CA ARG A 191 15.61 12.69 -10.64
C ARG A 191 16.92 13.12 -11.25
N LYS A 192 17.08 14.42 -11.51
CA LYS A 192 18.41 15.02 -11.67
C LYS A 192 19.19 14.82 -10.37
N PRO A 193 20.50 14.48 -10.40
CA PRO A 193 21.32 14.39 -9.19
C PRO A 193 21.21 15.72 -8.44
N THR A 194 20.72 15.69 -7.21
CA THR A 194 20.83 16.85 -6.30
C THR A 194 22.31 17.04 -5.99
N GLU A 195 22.80 18.27 -6.07
CA GLU A 195 24.22 18.65 -5.86
C GLU A 195 24.78 18.27 -4.47
N GLU A 196 23.97 17.80 -3.56
CA GLU A 196 24.37 17.43 -2.19
C GLU A 196 25.10 16.07 -2.05
N SER A 197 25.31 15.32 -3.12
CA SER A 197 25.98 14.00 -3.05
C SER A 197 27.38 13.98 -3.68
N ARG A 198 28.01 15.13 -3.86
CA ARG A 198 29.46 15.15 -4.22
C ARG A 198 30.29 14.91 -2.97
N PRO A 199 31.08 13.84 -2.87
CA PRO A 199 32.07 13.75 -1.82
C PRO A 199 33.10 14.91 -2.01
N ASP A 200 33.32 15.66 -0.93
CA ASP A 200 34.39 16.66 -0.89
C ASP A 200 35.73 16.00 -1.25
N VAL A 201 36.18 16.20 -2.46
CA VAL A 201 37.54 15.88 -2.84
C VAL A 201 38.41 16.97 -2.21
N LYS A 202 38.95 16.69 -1.02
CA LYS A 202 40.04 17.49 -0.46
C LYS A 202 41.23 17.44 -1.43
N MET A 203 41.46 18.53 -2.14
CA MET A 203 42.76 18.77 -2.78
C MET A 203 43.76 19.15 -1.68
N GLU A 204 44.61 18.20 -1.29
CA GLU A 204 45.84 18.51 -0.61
C GLU A 204 46.81 19.10 -1.64
N GLY A 205 47.17 20.36 -1.45
CA GLY A 205 48.29 21.05 -2.08
C GLY A 205 49.45 21.20 -1.10
#